data_f1e34fa65b6f5f1e35e7365a8a1f3541
#
_entry.id   f1e34fa65b6f5f1e35e7365a8a1f3541
#
_cell.length_a   1.000
_cell.length_b   1.000
_cell.length_c   1.000
_cell.angle_alpha   90.00
_cell.angle_beta   90.00
_cell.angle_gamma   90.00
#
_symmetry.space_group_name_H-M   'P 1'
#
loop_
_entity.id
_entity.type
_entity.pdbx_description
1 polymer ?
#
loop_
_entity_poly.entity_id
_entity_poly.type
_entity_poly.pdbx_seq_one_letter_code
_entity_poly.pdbx_strand_id
1 'polypeptide(L)'
;MSTPAQDILVHHEQGVTTITFNRVTKKNSFTASMYTQMADALDNAKADAATRVVVFQGDVAIFSAGNDISDFLHNPPTTQNAPVFRFLRVLATFPKPMLAAVCGPAVGVGTTMLFHCDLVYAGDNAAFSMPFVNLGVCPEAGSSLLAPQMLGYHRAAEALLLGEPFMAEAALEVGLVNRVVPPTECNMVTQMQAKKLAAKSLASLMETKRLLKKTTADELLARIDEEAASFGRMLGEPAAKEAFTAFMEKRAPDFSKL
;
A
#
# COMPACT_ATOMS: atom_id res chain seq x y z
N MET A 1 11.84 -31.06 8.33
CA MET A 1 10.74 -30.08 8.40
C MET A 1 11.20 -28.88 7.59
N SER A 2 10.54 -28.57 6.48
CA SER A 2 10.86 -27.38 5.69
C SER A 2 10.52 -26.14 6.51
N THR A 3 11.47 -25.22 6.64
CA THR A 3 11.21 -23.89 7.23
C THR A 3 10.02 -23.27 6.49
N PRO A 4 8.99 -22.72 7.19
CA PRO A 4 7.89 -22.04 6.52
C PRO A 4 8.46 -20.96 5.60
N ALA A 5 7.95 -20.85 4.37
CA ALA A 5 8.34 -19.80 3.47
C ALA A 5 8.04 -18.44 4.11
N GLN A 6 9.00 -17.52 4.10
CA GLN A 6 8.78 -16.16 4.60
C GLN A 6 7.84 -15.42 3.65
N ASP A 7 6.76 -14.84 4.19
CA ASP A 7 5.77 -14.08 3.41
C ASP A 7 6.30 -12.70 2.96
N ILE A 8 7.26 -12.14 3.68
CA ILE A 8 8.01 -10.93 3.32
C ILE A 8 9.49 -11.28 3.19
N LEU A 9 10.06 -11.00 2.03
CA LEU A 9 11.49 -11.13 1.79
C LEU A 9 12.13 -9.74 1.79
N VAL A 10 13.25 -9.60 2.48
CA VAL A 10 14.03 -8.36 2.51
C VAL A 10 15.41 -8.65 1.96
N HIS A 11 15.79 -7.94 0.90
CA HIS A 11 17.11 -8.06 0.27
C HIS A 11 17.76 -6.69 0.16
N HIS A 12 19.06 -6.62 0.47
CA HIS A 12 19.84 -5.39 0.34
C HIS A 12 20.96 -5.57 -0.69
N GLU A 13 20.97 -4.70 -1.69
CA GLU A 13 22.02 -4.68 -2.72
C GLU A 13 22.28 -3.25 -3.22
N GLN A 14 23.54 -2.84 -3.28
CA GLN A 14 23.97 -1.56 -3.91
C GLN A 14 23.19 -0.32 -3.39
N GLY A 15 22.92 -0.27 -2.09
CA GLY A 15 22.21 0.85 -1.47
C GLY A 15 20.70 0.79 -1.60
N VAL A 16 20.15 -0.26 -2.19
CA VAL A 16 18.72 -0.49 -2.34
C VAL A 16 18.27 -1.61 -1.43
N THR A 17 17.30 -1.35 -0.57
CA THR A 17 16.60 -2.38 0.21
C THR A 17 15.29 -2.69 -0.48
N THR A 18 15.14 -3.94 -0.94
CA THR A 18 13.95 -4.44 -1.62
C THR A 18 13.11 -5.26 -0.65
N ILE A 19 11.85 -4.88 -0.49
CA ILE A 19 10.83 -5.59 0.29
C ILE A 19 9.90 -6.28 -0.69
N THR A 20 9.96 -7.61 -0.76
CA THR A 20 9.18 -8.41 -1.70
C THR A 20 8.03 -9.12 -0.98
N PHE A 21 6.82 -8.97 -1.50
CA PHE A 21 5.65 -9.73 -1.07
C PHE A 21 5.73 -11.13 -1.67
N ASN A 22 5.83 -12.15 -0.82
CA ASN A 22 6.13 -13.54 -1.21
C ASN A 22 5.05 -14.54 -0.76
N ARG A 23 3.80 -14.09 -0.76
CA ARG A 23 2.64 -14.92 -0.41
C ARG A 23 1.69 -15.11 -1.60
N VAL A 24 2.26 -15.42 -2.76
CA VAL A 24 1.55 -15.47 -4.07
C VAL A 24 0.34 -16.41 -4.05
N THR A 25 0.42 -17.56 -3.35
CA THR A 25 -0.69 -18.53 -3.21
C THR A 25 -1.93 -17.94 -2.53
N LYS A 26 -1.74 -16.85 -1.77
CA LYS A 26 -2.80 -16.05 -1.13
C LYS A 26 -2.90 -14.66 -1.77
N LYS A 27 -2.46 -14.53 -3.03
CA LYS A 27 -2.50 -13.27 -3.81
C LYS A 27 -1.83 -12.10 -3.08
N ASN A 28 -0.76 -12.37 -2.32
CA ASN A 28 -0.05 -11.39 -1.49
C ASN A 28 -0.99 -10.60 -0.56
N SER A 29 -2.06 -11.21 -0.05
CA SER A 29 -2.91 -10.58 0.96
C SER A 29 -2.14 -10.45 2.27
N PHE A 30 -2.23 -9.28 2.92
CA PHE A 30 -1.43 -8.91 4.09
C PHE A 30 -2.06 -9.38 5.40
N THR A 31 -1.28 -10.10 6.19
CA THR A 31 -1.60 -10.48 7.56
C THR A 31 -1.00 -9.51 8.57
N ALA A 32 -1.44 -9.57 9.82
CA ALA A 32 -0.84 -8.80 10.93
C ALA A 32 0.68 -9.04 11.05
N SER A 33 1.13 -10.29 10.82
CA SER A 33 2.55 -10.64 10.81
C SER A 33 3.31 -9.95 9.65
N MET A 34 2.74 -9.91 8.45
CA MET A 34 3.36 -9.23 7.31
C MET A 34 3.47 -7.72 7.55
N TYR A 35 2.45 -7.08 8.13
CA TYR A 35 2.54 -5.67 8.52
C TYR A 35 3.67 -5.40 9.51
N THR A 36 3.81 -6.27 10.52
CA THR A 36 4.93 -6.16 11.47
C THR A 36 6.27 -6.27 10.75
N GLN A 37 6.45 -7.28 9.89
CA GLN A 37 7.69 -7.48 9.13
C GLN A 37 8.01 -6.31 8.20
N MET A 38 7.00 -5.73 7.51
CA MET A 38 7.19 -4.56 6.65
C MET A 38 7.56 -3.31 7.45
N ALA A 39 6.91 -3.09 8.60
CA ALA A 39 7.25 -1.98 9.48
C ALA A 39 8.67 -2.11 10.04
N ASP A 40 9.06 -3.30 10.50
CA ASP A 40 10.42 -3.58 10.97
C ASP A 40 11.46 -3.40 9.86
N ALA A 41 11.15 -3.84 8.62
CA ALA A 41 12.03 -3.65 7.47
C ALA A 41 12.24 -2.16 7.15
N LEU A 42 11.19 -1.34 7.24
CA LEU A 42 11.29 0.11 7.06
C LEU A 42 12.06 0.78 8.21
N ASP A 43 11.81 0.41 9.47
CA ASP A 43 12.53 0.95 10.63
C ASP A 43 14.03 0.62 10.53
N ASN A 44 14.37 -0.63 10.17
CA ASN A 44 15.74 -1.05 9.91
C ASN A 44 16.37 -0.27 8.74
N ALA A 45 15.67 -0.15 7.61
CA ALA A 45 16.11 0.61 6.44
C ALA A 45 16.32 2.11 6.77
N LYS A 46 15.50 2.67 7.67
CA LYS A 46 15.65 4.05 8.15
C LYS A 46 16.94 4.23 8.93
N ALA A 47 17.26 3.29 9.83
CA ALA A 47 18.43 3.36 10.70
C ALA A 47 19.73 2.97 9.98
N ASP A 48 19.67 2.08 8.98
CA ASP A 48 20.84 1.58 8.25
C ASP A 48 21.43 2.63 7.31
N ALA A 49 22.67 3.04 7.54
CA ALA A 49 23.38 3.99 6.69
C ALA A 49 23.67 3.45 5.27
N ALA A 50 23.73 2.13 5.11
CA ALA A 50 23.93 1.49 3.79
C ALA A 50 22.68 1.58 2.92
N THR A 51 21.49 1.54 3.51
CA THR A 51 20.23 1.71 2.79
C THR A 51 20.03 3.18 2.38
N ARG A 52 19.86 3.41 1.10
CA ARG A 52 19.64 4.74 0.51
C ARG A 52 18.26 4.89 -0.11
N VAL A 53 17.68 3.78 -0.57
CA VAL A 53 16.38 3.70 -1.26
C VAL A 53 15.68 2.42 -0.83
N VAL A 54 14.36 2.44 -0.73
CA VAL A 54 13.53 1.25 -0.52
C VAL A 54 12.68 1.00 -1.76
N VAL A 55 12.53 -0.28 -2.13
CA VAL A 55 11.63 -0.72 -3.21
C VAL A 55 10.63 -1.74 -2.66
N PHE A 56 9.36 -1.51 -2.88
CA PHE A 56 8.32 -2.53 -2.71
C PHE A 56 8.04 -3.22 -4.03
N GLN A 57 7.94 -4.53 -4.03
CA GLN A 57 7.55 -5.31 -5.20
C GLN A 57 6.75 -6.54 -4.85
N GLY A 58 5.93 -7.00 -5.78
CA GLY A 58 5.23 -8.27 -5.74
C GLY A 58 5.72 -9.23 -6.81
N ASP A 59 4.85 -10.17 -7.18
CA ASP A 59 5.01 -11.05 -8.34
C ASP A 59 4.55 -10.35 -9.62
N VAL A 60 4.96 -10.85 -10.79
CA VAL A 60 4.56 -10.30 -12.10
C VAL A 60 3.05 -10.38 -12.38
N ALA A 61 2.32 -11.23 -11.65
CA ALA A 61 0.88 -11.43 -11.79
C ALA A 61 0.07 -10.76 -10.68
N ILE A 62 0.69 -10.40 -9.56
CA ILE A 62 -0.01 -9.88 -8.38
C ILE A 62 0.89 -9.03 -7.49
N PHE A 63 0.51 -7.78 -7.29
CA PHE A 63 1.16 -6.94 -6.28
C PHE A 63 0.63 -7.28 -4.89
N SER A 64 -0.65 -7.00 -4.63
CA SER A 64 -1.30 -7.37 -3.37
C SER A 64 -2.83 -7.32 -3.50
N ALA A 65 -3.52 -8.33 -2.96
CA ALA A 65 -4.97 -8.33 -2.81
C ALA A 65 -5.49 -7.56 -1.58
N GLY A 66 -4.62 -6.78 -0.92
CA GLY A 66 -4.99 -6.03 0.28
C GLY A 66 -4.95 -6.86 1.56
N ASN A 67 -5.81 -6.56 2.52
CA ASN A 67 -5.87 -7.29 3.78
C ASN A 67 -6.31 -8.74 3.58
N ASP A 68 -5.68 -9.67 4.32
CA ASP A 68 -6.19 -11.03 4.44
C ASP A 68 -7.44 -11.00 5.32
N ILE A 69 -8.61 -11.20 4.69
CA ILE A 69 -9.92 -11.09 5.37
C ILE A 69 -10.02 -12.09 6.53
N SER A 70 -9.47 -13.31 6.35
CA SER A 70 -9.50 -14.32 7.43
C SER A 70 -8.66 -13.89 8.63
N ASP A 71 -7.43 -13.42 8.40
CA ASP A 71 -6.57 -12.88 9.46
C ASP A 71 -7.21 -11.65 10.12
N PHE A 72 -7.78 -10.78 9.31
CA PHE A 72 -8.43 -9.56 9.78
C PHE A 72 -9.64 -9.82 10.70
N LEU A 73 -10.41 -10.87 10.42
CA LEU A 73 -11.54 -11.30 11.27
C LEU A 73 -11.07 -11.92 12.59
N HIS A 74 -9.94 -12.65 12.58
CA HIS A 74 -9.38 -13.27 13.78
C HIS A 74 -8.55 -12.29 14.63
N ASN A 75 -7.93 -11.32 13.98
CA ASN A 75 -7.05 -10.31 14.58
C ASN A 75 -7.47 -8.89 14.18
N PRO A 76 -8.69 -8.44 14.49
CA PRO A 76 -9.17 -7.12 14.08
C PRO A 76 -8.29 -6.01 14.68
N PRO A 77 -7.93 -4.97 13.91
CA PRO A 77 -7.10 -3.87 14.38
C PRO A 77 -7.93 -2.92 15.27
N THR A 78 -8.15 -3.31 16.52
CA THR A 78 -8.98 -2.56 17.46
C THR A 78 -8.25 -1.49 18.26
N THR A 79 -6.91 -1.44 18.14
CA THR A 79 -6.09 -0.47 18.88
C THR A 79 -5.19 0.31 17.90
N GLN A 80 -4.82 1.54 18.28
CA GLN A 80 -3.91 2.37 17.50
C GLN A 80 -2.51 1.75 17.33
N ASN A 81 -2.14 0.77 18.17
CA ASN A 81 -0.88 0.04 18.08
C ASN A 81 -0.97 -1.24 17.25
N ALA A 82 -2.12 -1.53 16.62
CA ALA A 82 -2.25 -2.67 15.72
C ALA A 82 -1.17 -2.63 14.62
N PRO A 83 -0.63 -3.78 14.20
CA PRO A 83 0.46 -3.86 13.22
C PRO A 83 0.21 -3.05 11.94
N VAL A 84 -1.01 -3.05 11.43
CA VAL A 84 -1.39 -2.26 10.24
C VAL A 84 -1.19 -0.76 10.49
N PHE A 85 -1.65 -0.20 11.60
CA PHE A 85 -1.53 1.23 11.86
C PHE A 85 -0.10 1.64 12.17
N ARG A 86 0.70 0.77 12.82
CA ARG A 86 2.14 0.98 12.95
C ARG A 86 2.79 1.09 11.56
N PHE A 87 2.52 0.13 10.67
CA PHE A 87 3.05 0.12 9.31
C PHE A 87 2.69 1.41 8.56
N LEU A 88 1.42 1.82 8.60
CA LEU A 88 0.96 3.02 7.89
C LEU A 88 1.66 4.29 8.38
N ARG A 89 1.86 4.44 9.71
CA ARG A 89 2.62 5.59 10.26
C ARG A 89 4.09 5.57 9.85
N VAL A 90 4.73 4.40 9.91
CA VAL A 90 6.13 4.25 9.47
C VAL A 90 6.26 4.58 7.98
N LEU A 91 5.34 4.07 7.16
CA LEU A 91 5.28 4.34 5.72
C LEU A 91 5.13 5.84 5.42
N ALA A 92 4.17 6.51 6.09
CA ALA A 92 3.89 7.93 5.91
C ALA A 92 5.07 8.84 6.28
N THR A 93 5.87 8.43 7.28
CA THR A 93 6.97 9.22 7.83
C THR A 93 8.35 8.77 7.36
N PHE A 94 8.44 7.80 6.45
CA PHE A 94 9.72 7.26 5.99
C PHE A 94 10.53 8.32 5.22
N PRO A 95 11.76 8.63 5.65
CA PRO A 95 12.48 9.80 5.16
C PRO A 95 13.25 9.56 3.87
N LYS A 96 13.66 8.32 3.57
CA LYS A 96 14.43 7.99 2.37
C LYS A 96 13.49 7.75 1.18
N PRO A 97 13.96 7.84 -0.08
CA PRO A 97 13.13 7.53 -1.24
C PRO A 97 12.53 6.12 -1.18
N MET A 98 11.25 6.01 -1.53
CA MET A 98 10.52 4.76 -1.66
C MET A 98 9.97 4.62 -3.07
N LEU A 99 10.17 3.46 -3.68
CA LEU A 99 9.63 3.11 -4.99
C LEU A 99 8.72 1.89 -4.87
N ALA A 100 7.81 1.73 -5.82
CA ALA A 100 7.02 0.52 -5.98
C ALA A 100 7.07 0.00 -7.41
N ALA A 101 7.19 -1.34 -7.56
CA ALA A 101 7.00 -2.07 -8.81
C ALA A 101 5.69 -2.84 -8.72
N VAL A 102 4.68 -2.41 -9.46
CA VAL A 102 3.31 -2.91 -9.35
C VAL A 102 2.92 -3.68 -10.59
N CYS A 103 2.72 -4.99 -10.47
CA CYS A 103 2.18 -5.83 -11.54
C CYS A 103 0.93 -6.55 -11.07
N GLY A 104 -0.06 -6.70 -11.95
CA GLY A 104 -1.35 -7.28 -11.61
C GLY A 104 -2.13 -6.44 -10.58
N PRO A 105 -3.11 -7.04 -9.89
CA PRO A 105 -3.95 -6.33 -8.94
C PRO A 105 -3.19 -5.74 -7.74
N ALA A 106 -3.53 -4.48 -7.40
CA ALA A 106 -3.21 -3.78 -6.17
C ALA A 106 -4.53 -3.33 -5.54
N VAL A 107 -4.93 -3.91 -4.41
CA VAL A 107 -6.26 -3.74 -3.83
C VAL A 107 -6.19 -3.19 -2.41
N GLY A 108 -7.06 -2.24 -2.07
CA GLY A 108 -7.12 -1.63 -0.74
C GLY A 108 -5.77 -1.04 -0.34
N VAL A 109 -5.18 -1.51 0.76
CA VAL A 109 -3.85 -1.09 1.21
C VAL A 109 -2.76 -1.32 0.15
N GLY A 110 -2.92 -2.30 -0.74
CA GLY A 110 -2.02 -2.49 -1.89
C GLY A 110 -2.00 -1.29 -2.82
N THR A 111 -3.13 -0.57 -2.97
CA THR A 111 -3.19 0.70 -3.71
C THR A 111 -2.83 1.88 -2.82
N THR A 112 -3.39 1.98 -1.61
CA THR A 112 -3.24 3.19 -0.79
C THR A 112 -1.80 3.39 -0.29
N MET A 113 -1.03 2.32 -0.09
CA MET A 113 0.40 2.44 0.23
C MET A 113 1.21 3.15 -0.87
N LEU A 114 0.75 3.12 -2.12
CA LEU A 114 1.43 3.74 -3.26
C LEU A 114 1.40 5.27 -3.19
N PHE A 115 0.40 5.88 -2.54
CA PHE A 115 0.37 7.34 -2.29
C PHE A 115 1.54 7.82 -1.42
N HIS A 116 2.20 6.92 -0.69
CA HIS A 116 3.38 7.23 0.11
C HIS A 116 4.70 6.99 -0.63
N CYS A 117 4.68 6.22 -1.73
CA CYS A 117 5.84 6.01 -2.58
C CYS A 117 6.17 7.28 -3.37
N ASP A 118 7.46 7.52 -3.57
CA ASP A 118 7.94 8.69 -4.30
C ASP A 118 7.93 8.45 -5.82
N LEU A 119 8.08 7.18 -6.24
CA LEU A 119 7.96 6.76 -7.63
C LEU A 119 7.25 5.41 -7.70
N VAL A 120 6.35 5.27 -8.67
CA VAL A 120 5.60 4.02 -8.93
C VAL A 120 5.77 3.63 -10.39
N TYR A 121 6.21 2.42 -10.63
CA TYR A 121 6.30 1.79 -11.95
C TYR A 121 5.28 0.66 -12.02
N ALA A 122 4.53 0.58 -13.10
CA ALA A 122 3.48 -0.41 -13.23
C ALA A 122 3.66 -1.28 -14.47
N GLY A 123 3.32 -2.56 -14.37
CA GLY A 123 3.06 -3.38 -15.54
C GLY A 123 1.77 -2.93 -16.22
N ASP A 124 1.65 -3.14 -17.54
CA ASP A 124 0.41 -2.87 -18.28
C ASP A 124 -0.77 -3.75 -17.82
N ASN A 125 -0.49 -4.81 -17.05
CA ASN A 125 -1.48 -5.66 -16.39
C ASN A 125 -1.89 -5.16 -15.00
N ALA A 126 -1.37 -4.01 -14.52
CA ALA A 126 -1.69 -3.50 -13.19
C ALA A 126 -3.13 -2.95 -13.15
N ALA A 127 -3.84 -3.30 -12.08
CA ALA A 127 -5.18 -2.83 -11.76
C ALA A 127 -5.22 -2.34 -10.31
N PHE A 128 -5.65 -1.12 -10.10
CA PHE A 128 -5.68 -0.44 -8.81
C PHE A 128 -7.12 -0.33 -8.33
N SER A 129 -7.41 -0.68 -7.08
CA SER A 129 -8.75 -0.49 -6.52
C SER A 129 -8.72 -0.19 -5.03
N MET A 130 -9.72 0.56 -4.58
CA MET A 130 -9.88 0.98 -3.18
C MET A 130 -11.31 0.67 -2.70
N PRO A 131 -11.73 -0.63 -2.65
CA PRO A 131 -13.12 -1.05 -2.47
C PRO A 131 -13.56 -1.05 -0.99
N PHE A 132 -13.20 -0.03 -0.21
CA PHE A 132 -13.50 0.07 1.22
C PHE A 132 -15.00 0.09 1.48
N VAL A 133 -15.76 0.88 0.72
CA VAL A 133 -17.21 0.99 0.84
C VAL A 133 -17.92 -0.34 0.54
N ASN A 134 -17.36 -1.16 -0.34
CA ASN A 134 -17.88 -2.49 -0.67
C ASN A 134 -17.70 -3.49 0.50
N LEU A 135 -16.80 -3.17 1.44
CA LEU A 135 -16.57 -3.90 2.68
C LEU A 135 -17.25 -3.26 3.88
N GLY A 136 -18.08 -2.22 3.68
CA GLY A 136 -18.77 -1.51 4.74
C GLY A 136 -17.85 -0.70 5.65
N VAL A 137 -16.66 -0.30 5.16
CA VAL A 137 -15.67 0.48 5.91
C VAL A 137 -15.25 1.73 5.14
N CYS A 138 -14.51 2.64 5.79
CA CYS A 138 -13.95 3.83 5.17
C CYS A 138 -12.52 3.60 4.65
N PRO A 139 -11.95 4.54 3.87
CA PRO A 139 -10.54 4.54 3.47
C PRO A 139 -9.57 4.53 4.64
N GLU A 140 -8.31 4.17 4.36
CA GLU A 140 -7.20 4.13 5.32
C GLU A 140 -5.91 4.70 4.68
N ALA A 141 -4.79 4.70 5.43
CA ALA A 141 -3.47 5.16 4.99
C ALA A 141 -3.41 6.66 4.61
N GLY A 142 -4.31 7.49 5.13
CA GLY A 142 -4.40 8.90 4.72
C GLY A 142 -4.91 9.07 3.29
N SER A 143 -5.47 8.03 2.68
CA SER A 143 -5.91 8.07 1.28
C SER A 143 -7.08 9.01 1.06
N SER A 144 -7.91 9.28 2.07
CA SER A 144 -8.97 10.29 1.98
C SER A 144 -8.43 11.72 1.82
N LEU A 145 -7.17 11.96 2.24
CA LEU A 145 -6.45 13.22 2.02
C LEU A 145 -5.63 13.17 0.72
N LEU A 146 -4.84 12.10 0.54
CA LEU A 146 -3.84 12.03 -0.54
C LEU A 146 -4.46 11.75 -1.91
N ALA A 147 -5.50 10.93 -2.00
CA ALA A 147 -6.10 10.60 -3.28
C ALA A 147 -6.72 11.83 -3.97
N PRO A 148 -7.52 12.72 -3.32
CA PRO A 148 -8.00 13.94 -3.95
C PRO A 148 -6.88 14.90 -4.39
N GLN A 149 -5.77 14.95 -3.66
CA GLN A 149 -4.63 15.79 -4.00
C GLN A 149 -3.86 15.27 -5.22
N MET A 150 -3.71 13.96 -5.34
CA MET A 150 -2.93 13.32 -6.42
C MET A 150 -3.77 13.10 -7.67
N LEU A 151 -5.01 12.59 -7.54
CA LEU A 151 -5.87 12.17 -8.64
C LEU A 151 -6.86 13.27 -9.08
N GLY A 152 -7.02 14.32 -8.27
CA GLY A 152 -8.15 15.24 -8.36
C GLY A 152 -9.41 14.66 -7.71
N TYR A 153 -10.31 15.56 -7.24
CA TYR A 153 -11.46 15.15 -6.41
C TYR A 153 -12.39 14.14 -7.12
N HIS A 154 -12.75 14.39 -8.38
CA HIS A 154 -13.71 13.53 -9.08
C HIS A 154 -13.17 12.10 -9.31
N ARG A 155 -11.90 11.95 -9.69
CA ARG A 155 -11.27 10.63 -9.85
C ARG A 155 -11.09 9.91 -8.50
N ALA A 156 -10.71 10.65 -7.47
CA ALA A 156 -10.63 10.08 -6.13
C ALA A 156 -12.00 9.64 -5.59
N ALA A 157 -13.05 10.46 -5.81
CA ALA A 157 -14.42 10.13 -5.43
C ALA A 157 -14.93 8.89 -6.20
N GLU A 158 -14.71 8.81 -7.51
CA GLU A 158 -15.04 7.62 -8.30
C GLU A 158 -14.38 6.36 -7.74
N ALA A 159 -13.05 6.40 -7.53
CA ALA A 159 -12.30 5.26 -7.03
C ALA A 159 -12.67 4.84 -5.60
N LEU A 160 -12.98 5.80 -4.71
CA LEU A 160 -13.26 5.52 -3.30
C LEU A 160 -14.76 5.25 -3.02
N LEU A 161 -15.69 5.87 -3.76
CA LEU A 161 -17.12 5.72 -3.54
C LEU A 161 -17.73 4.56 -4.34
N LEU A 162 -17.24 4.29 -5.56
CA LEU A 162 -17.67 3.13 -6.33
C LEU A 162 -16.83 1.89 -5.99
N GLY A 163 -15.55 2.08 -5.60
CA GLY A 163 -14.64 0.98 -5.27
C GLY A 163 -14.27 0.13 -6.49
N GLU A 164 -14.49 0.64 -7.70
CA GLU A 164 -14.18 -0.05 -8.94
C GLU A 164 -12.68 0.04 -9.28
N PRO A 165 -12.13 -0.96 -9.99
CA PRO A 165 -10.73 -0.93 -10.40
C PRO A 165 -10.50 0.06 -11.56
N PHE A 166 -9.34 0.72 -11.56
CA PHE A 166 -8.81 1.47 -12.69
C PHE A 166 -7.45 0.90 -13.13
N MET A 167 -7.19 0.93 -14.43
CA MET A 167 -6.05 0.25 -15.04
C MET A 167 -4.79 1.14 -15.06
N ALA A 168 -3.66 0.53 -15.44
CA ALA A 168 -2.35 1.16 -15.45
C ALA A 168 -2.30 2.47 -16.23
N GLU A 169 -2.98 2.56 -17.38
CA GLU A 169 -3.03 3.76 -18.22
C GLU A 169 -3.76 4.90 -17.52
N ALA A 170 -4.91 4.62 -16.89
CA ALA A 170 -5.64 5.62 -16.10
C ALA A 170 -4.81 6.07 -14.87
N ALA A 171 -4.08 5.14 -14.24
CA ALA A 171 -3.18 5.46 -13.13
C ALA A 171 -2.00 6.34 -13.56
N LEU A 172 -1.49 6.15 -14.79
CA LEU A 172 -0.47 7.01 -15.40
C LEU A 172 -1.04 8.41 -15.70
N GLU A 173 -2.24 8.48 -16.28
CA GLU A 173 -2.93 9.74 -16.62
C GLU A 173 -3.14 10.63 -15.38
N VAL A 174 -3.55 10.04 -14.26
CA VAL A 174 -3.81 10.77 -13.02
C VAL A 174 -2.57 10.99 -12.14
N GLY A 175 -1.40 10.50 -12.56
CA GLY A 175 -0.12 10.74 -11.88
C GLY A 175 0.15 9.81 -10.70
N LEU A 176 -0.63 8.75 -10.49
CA LEU A 176 -0.31 7.70 -9.50
C LEU A 176 0.90 6.86 -9.95
N VAL A 177 1.05 6.65 -11.25
CA VAL A 177 2.11 5.85 -11.87
C VAL A 177 3.01 6.75 -12.71
N ASN A 178 4.33 6.60 -12.56
CA ASN A 178 5.32 7.36 -13.34
C ASN A 178 5.55 6.80 -14.73
N ARG A 179 5.38 5.48 -14.89
CA ARG A 179 5.57 4.79 -16.19
C ARG A 179 4.88 3.43 -16.18
N VAL A 180 4.28 3.10 -17.32
CA VAL A 180 3.78 1.75 -17.63
C VAL A 180 4.80 1.03 -18.52
N VAL A 181 5.06 -0.25 -18.22
CA VAL A 181 6.03 -1.10 -18.93
C VAL A 181 5.47 -2.53 -19.02
N PRO A 182 6.03 -3.42 -19.85
CA PRO A 182 5.67 -4.84 -19.79
C PRO A 182 5.87 -5.43 -18.37
N PRO A 183 4.97 -6.28 -17.87
CA PRO A 183 5.05 -6.82 -16.50
C PRO A 183 6.38 -7.51 -16.18
N THR A 184 6.94 -8.21 -17.17
CA THR A 184 8.23 -8.89 -17.05
C THR A 184 9.42 -7.94 -16.88
N GLU A 185 9.27 -6.66 -17.23
CA GLU A 185 10.31 -5.64 -17.12
C GLU A 185 10.12 -4.74 -15.88
N CYS A 186 8.94 -4.75 -15.25
CA CYS A 186 8.57 -3.78 -14.22
C CYS A 186 9.55 -3.77 -13.05
N ASN A 187 9.87 -4.94 -12.48
CA ASN A 187 10.83 -5.04 -11.38
C ASN A 187 12.23 -4.54 -11.80
N MET A 188 12.70 -4.93 -12.98
CA MET A 188 14.00 -4.50 -13.50
C MET A 188 14.06 -2.98 -13.70
N VAL A 189 13.05 -2.39 -14.33
CA VAL A 189 12.97 -0.94 -14.54
C VAL A 189 12.95 -0.19 -13.21
N THR A 190 12.17 -0.66 -12.25
CA THR A 190 12.10 -0.05 -10.90
C THR A 190 13.46 -0.11 -10.21
N GLN A 191 14.15 -1.27 -10.25
CA GLN A 191 15.48 -1.43 -9.68
C GLN A 191 16.52 -0.52 -10.35
N MET A 192 16.45 -0.34 -11.66
CA MET A 192 17.32 0.61 -12.38
C MET A 192 17.13 2.05 -11.89
N GLN A 193 15.89 2.48 -11.64
CA GLN A 193 15.61 3.82 -11.12
C GLN A 193 16.02 3.94 -9.65
N ALA A 194 15.82 2.91 -8.84
CA ALA A 194 16.28 2.88 -7.45
C ALA A 194 17.80 3.02 -7.36
N LYS A 195 18.57 2.31 -8.20
CA LYS A 195 20.04 2.43 -8.28
C LYS A 195 20.47 3.84 -8.71
N LYS A 196 19.76 4.49 -9.65
CA LYS A 196 20.01 5.89 -10.01
C LYS A 196 19.81 6.85 -8.83
N LEU A 197 18.78 6.63 -8.01
CA LEU A 197 18.56 7.42 -6.78
C LEU A 197 19.64 7.10 -5.75
N ALA A 198 20.00 5.82 -5.56
CA ALA A 198 21.03 5.41 -4.62
C ALA A 198 22.40 6.00 -4.92
N ALA A 199 22.68 6.35 -6.18
CA ALA A 199 23.92 7.03 -6.59
C ALA A 199 23.95 8.55 -6.29
N LYS A 200 22.81 9.16 -5.88
CA LYS A 200 22.73 10.61 -5.60
C LYS A 200 23.07 10.92 -4.12
N SER A 201 23.22 12.18 -3.76
CA SER A 201 23.37 12.62 -2.38
C SER A 201 22.12 12.24 -1.57
N LEU A 202 22.25 11.36 -0.57
CA LEU A 202 21.15 10.95 0.27
C LEU A 202 20.55 12.13 1.04
N ALA A 203 21.41 13.02 1.58
CA ALA A 203 20.96 14.21 2.30
C ALA A 203 20.09 15.11 1.41
N SER A 204 20.50 15.30 0.13
CA SER A 204 19.72 16.09 -0.83
C SER A 204 18.38 15.44 -1.18
N LEU A 205 18.36 14.10 -1.35
CA LEU A 205 17.13 13.36 -1.62
C LEU A 205 16.15 13.46 -0.44
N MET A 206 16.63 13.25 0.78
CA MET A 206 15.80 13.33 1.99
C MET A 206 15.25 14.74 2.21
N GLU A 207 16.08 15.78 2.03
CA GLU A 207 15.63 17.16 2.17
C GLU A 207 14.62 17.54 1.08
N THR A 208 14.85 17.14 -0.17
CA THR A 208 13.89 17.35 -1.25
C THR A 208 12.56 16.67 -0.95
N LYS A 209 12.57 15.39 -0.53
CA LYS A 209 11.35 14.66 -0.13
C LYS A 209 10.63 15.35 1.02
N ARG A 210 11.37 15.79 2.06
CA ARG A 210 10.82 16.54 3.20
C ARG A 210 10.10 17.81 2.75
N LEU A 211 10.72 18.58 1.84
CA LEU A 211 10.12 19.81 1.30
C LEU A 211 8.88 19.53 0.46
N LEU A 212 8.90 18.50 -0.39
CA LEU A 212 7.74 18.09 -1.20
C LEU A 212 6.54 17.68 -0.33
N LYS A 213 6.77 17.05 0.81
CA LYS A 213 5.71 16.57 1.72
C LYS A 213 5.37 17.56 2.85
N LYS A 214 6.04 18.72 2.95
CA LYS A 214 5.95 19.62 4.09
C LYS A 214 4.54 20.13 4.36
N THR A 215 3.77 20.45 3.34
CA THR A 215 2.43 21.04 3.48
C THR A 215 1.40 20.06 4.01
N THR A 216 1.65 18.75 3.88
CA THR A 216 0.68 17.71 4.24
C THR A 216 1.14 16.85 5.42
N ALA A 217 2.38 16.98 5.89
CA ALA A 217 2.97 16.02 6.83
C ALA A 217 2.20 15.90 8.15
N ASP A 218 1.87 17.04 8.80
CA ASP A 218 1.15 17.03 10.09
C ASP A 218 -0.33 16.63 9.90
N GLU A 219 -0.97 17.12 8.84
CA GLU A 219 -2.34 16.77 8.49
C GLU A 219 -2.47 15.29 8.14
N LEU A 220 -1.47 14.71 7.46
CA LEU A 220 -1.47 13.31 7.05
C LEU A 220 -1.50 12.35 8.25
N LEU A 221 -0.68 12.59 9.27
CA LEU A 221 -0.70 11.75 10.47
C LEU A 221 -2.02 11.87 11.22
N ALA A 222 -2.55 13.09 11.36
CA ALA A 222 -3.87 13.31 11.97
C ALA A 222 -4.98 12.60 11.17
N ARG A 223 -4.90 12.63 9.83
CA ARG A 223 -5.87 11.96 8.96
C ARG A 223 -5.78 10.43 9.06
N ILE A 224 -4.58 9.86 9.13
CA ILE A 224 -4.39 8.42 9.37
C ILE A 224 -5.02 8.01 10.69
N ASP A 225 -4.86 8.80 11.74
CA ASP A 225 -5.46 8.51 13.05
C ASP A 225 -6.99 8.64 13.03
N GLU A 226 -7.55 9.63 12.33
CA GLU A 226 -8.99 9.80 12.13
C GLU A 226 -9.60 8.65 11.32
N GLU A 227 -8.96 8.28 10.20
CA GLU A 227 -9.36 7.12 9.40
C GLU A 227 -9.30 5.83 10.22
N ALA A 228 -8.22 5.61 10.98
CA ALA A 228 -8.07 4.43 11.82
C ALA A 228 -9.18 4.32 12.87
N ALA A 229 -9.56 5.43 13.51
CA ALA A 229 -10.64 5.47 14.48
C ALA A 229 -12.02 5.16 13.83
N SER A 230 -12.27 5.76 12.66
CA SER A 230 -13.50 5.54 11.89
C SER A 230 -13.57 4.09 11.37
N PHE A 231 -12.48 3.58 10.81
CA PHE A 231 -12.37 2.22 10.30
C PHE A 231 -12.61 1.18 11.41
N GLY A 232 -11.94 1.35 12.57
CA GLY A 232 -12.12 0.47 13.73
C GLY A 232 -13.56 0.46 14.25
N ARG A 233 -14.25 1.61 14.29
CA ARG A 233 -15.66 1.70 14.64
C ARG A 233 -16.53 0.97 13.62
N MET A 234 -16.36 1.24 12.32
CA MET A 234 -17.15 0.66 11.24
C MET A 234 -17.00 -0.86 11.13
N LEU A 235 -15.86 -1.43 11.49
CA LEU A 235 -15.66 -2.90 11.55
C LEU A 235 -16.66 -3.58 12.51
N GLY A 236 -17.13 -2.90 13.53
CA GLY A 236 -18.13 -3.41 14.48
C GLY A 236 -19.56 -3.31 13.97
N GLU A 237 -19.80 -2.53 12.92
CA GLU A 237 -21.15 -2.21 12.43
C GLU A 237 -21.76 -3.34 11.56
N PRO A 238 -23.11 -3.38 11.41
CA PRO A 238 -23.80 -4.41 10.62
C PRO A 238 -23.30 -4.51 9.17
N ALA A 239 -22.98 -3.37 8.53
CA ALA A 239 -22.53 -3.32 7.14
C ALA A 239 -21.22 -4.09 6.92
N ALA A 240 -20.21 -3.90 7.77
CA ALA A 240 -18.96 -4.63 7.67
C ALA A 240 -19.16 -6.14 7.92
N LYS A 241 -20.00 -6.51 8.91
CA LYS A 241 -20.33 -7.91 9.18
C LYS A 241 -21.00 -8.59 7.98
N GLU A 242 -21.97 -7.91 7.36
CA GLU A 242 -22.62 -8.41 6.15
C GLU A 242 -21.61 -8.58 5.01
N ALA A 243 -20.78 -7.57 4.75
CA ALA A 243 -19.81 -7.62 3.67
C ALA A 243 -18.79 -8.76 3.85
N PHE A 244 -18.27 -8.96 5.05
CA PHE A 244 -17.34 -10.05 5.35
C PHE A 244 -18.01 -11.42 5.25
N THR A 245 -19.26 -11.56 5.75
CA THR A 245 -20.04 -12.80 5.61
C THR A 245 -20.28 -13.12 4.14
N ALA A 246 -20.73 -12.13 3.36
CA ALA A 246 -20.95 -12.26 1.92
C ALA A 246 -19.69 -12.67 1.16
N PHE A 247 -18.54 -12.07 1.53
CA PHE A 247 -17.25 -12.43 0.96
C PHE A 247 -16.88 -13.91 1.23
N MET A 248 -17.06 -14.38 2.47
CA MET A 248 -16.79 -15.78 2.84
C MET A 248 -17.74 -16.76 2.13
N GLU A 249 -18.99 -16.35 1.93
CA GLU A 249 -20.03 -17.10 1.22
C GLU A 249 -19.94 -16.95 -0.30
N LYS A 250 -19.02 -16.13 -0.82
CA LYS A 250 -18.85 -15.85 -2.26
C LYS A 250 -20.10 -15.30 -2.94
N ARG A 251 -20.85 -14.45 -2.26
CA ARG A 251 -22.03 -13.73 -2.77
C ARG A 251 -21.82 -12.20 -2.69
N ALA A 252 -22.66 -11.44 -3.36
CA ALA A 252 -22.70 -10.00 -3.16
C ALA A 252 -23.30 -9.65 -1.79
N PRO A 253 -22.79 -8.61 -1.08
CA PRO A 253 -23.39 -8.12 0.15
C PRO A 253 -24.74 -7.43 -0.14
N ASP A 254 -25.69 -7.55 0.79
CA ASP A 254 -27.00 -6.90 0.72
C ASP A 254 -27.13 -5.84 1.82
N PHE A 255 -26.81 -4.60 1.49
CA PHE A 255 -26.91 -3.47 2.41
C PHE A 255 -28.31 -2.86 2.50
N SER A 256 -29.27 -3.31 1.70
CA SER A 256 -30.63 -2.74 1.66
C SER A 256 -31.45 -3.00 2.92
N LYS A 257 -31.00 -3.90 3.77
CA LYS A 257 -31.68 -4.32 5.02
C LYS A 257 -31.00 -3.79 6.29
N LEU A 258 -30.03 -2.88 6.14
CA LEU A 258 -29.23 -2.35 7.25
C LEU A 258 -29.64 -0.94 7.62
#